data_6db0d6ecea8365676b62b72b72e7c556
#
_entry.id   6db0d6ecea8365676b62b72b72e7c556
#
_cell.length_a   1.000
_cell.length_b   1.000
_cell.length_c   1.000
_cell.angle_alpha   90.00
_cell.angle_beta   90.00
_cell.angle_gamma   90.00
#
_symmetry.space_group_name_H-M   'P 1'
#
loop_
_entity.id
_entity.type
_entity.pdbx_description
1 polymer ?
#
loop_
_entity_poly.entity_id
_entity_poly.type
_entity_poly.pdbx_seq_one_letter_code
_entity_poly.pdbx_strand_id
1 'polypeptide(L)'
;MIKFSDIEAKNTTVAVVGLGYVGLPLAVALGRKFKVLGLDISEQRVKELRTGYDRTAEVLENDFHNYVEFSTDASLLKDCGIIIVAVPTPIDEARNPDLRPVVGASTMVGENMSAGSVVVYESTVYPGLTEDICVPILEEKSGLKYGDDFGVGYSPERINPGDREHTLQTIVKVVAGNNNEVAELLDELYSSIITAGTHRASCIKVAEAAKVIENTQRDLNISLMNELSMIFDKMGIDTLDVLEAAGTKWNFLPFRPGLVGGHCIGVDPYYLTTKAEEIGHHPQVILAGRKINDSVGKFIADTTIKQMINGDSKVKGAKVGILGLTFKENVPDLRNTKVVDVVDELESFGVDVLIHDAYADPEEAIEEYDIKTASFDDFKNLEAVVLAVSHDKYKDLDLDTIKSWFRNPDNALIIDVKCFFDRKELEEAGIRHWRL
;
A
#
# COMPACT_ATOMS: atom_id res chain seq x y z
N MET A 1 22.89 19.02 19.87
CA MET A 1 22.34 18.18 18.78
C MET A 1 23.05 18.48 17.47
N ILE A 2 23.02 17.58 16.50
CA ILE A 2 23.57 17.75 15.14
C ILE A 2 22.90 18.93 14.43
N LYS A 3 23.63 19.60 13.53
CA LYS A 3 23.12 20.71 12.70
C LYS A 3 23.13 20.33 11.23
N PHE A 4 22.27 20.96 10.44
CA PHE A 4 22.19 20.70 8.99
C PHE A 4 23.53 20.96 8.28
N SER A 5 24.29 22.00 8.72
CA SER A 5 25.64 22.29 8.22
C SER A 5 26.64 21.13 8.35
N ASP A 6 26.50 20.29 9.39
CA ASP A 6 27.39 19.14 9.59
C ASP A 6 27.06 18.03 8.57
N ILE A 7 25.78 17.89 8.19
CA ILE A 7 25.32 16.95 7.17
C ILE A 7 25.77 17.41 5.78
N GLU A 8 25.59 18.70 5.48
CA GLU A 8 25.99 19.34 4.22
C GLU A 8 27.51 19.23 3.99
N ALA A 9 28.28 19.46 5.06
CA ALA A 9 29.73 19.31 5.04
C ALA A 9 30.20 17.85 5.01
N LYS A 10 29.29 16.87 5.06
CA LYS A 10 29.57 15.42 5.15
C LYS A 10 30.43 15.03 6.36
N ASN A 11 30.38 15.82 7.42
CA ASN A 11 31.06 15.54 8.69
C ASN A 11 30.35 14.43 9.48
N THR A 12 29.09 14.13 9.15
CA THR A 12 28.29 13.05 9.72
C THR A 12 27.54 12.30 8.63
N THR A 13 26.98 11.16 8.98
CA THR A 13 26.23 10.28 8.08
C THR A 13 24.73 10.36 8.42
N VAL A 14 23.87 10.29 7.40
CA VAL A 14 22.45 10.05 7.54
C VAL A 14 22.20 8.55 7.37
N ALA A 15 21.65 7.88 8.37
CA ALA A 15 21.26 6.48 8.26
C ALA A 15 19.78 6.35 7.87
N VAL A 16 19.47 5.36 7.02
CA VAL A 16 18.10 4.94 6.72
C VAL A 16 17.98 3.45 7.07
N VAL A 17 17.13 3.15 8.03
CA VAL A 17 16.88 1.82 8.59
C VAL A 17 15.58 1.25 7.99
N GLY A 18 15.71 0.12 7.29
CA GLY A 18 14.66 -0.47 6.47
C GLY A 18 14.74 0.03 5.02
N LEU A 19 15.12 -0.84 4.09
CA LEU A 19 15.36 -0.53 2.68
C LEU A 19 14.28 -1.13 1.77
N GLY A 20 13.02 -1.00 2.20
CA GLY A 20 11.85 -1.35 1.41
C GLY A 20 11.39 -0.22 0.47
N TYR A 21 10.11 -0.21 0.13
CA TYR A 21 9.45 0.75 -0.77
C TYR A 21 9.58 2.23 -0.34
N VAL A 22 9.77 2.48 0.95
CA VAL A 22 9.91 3.83 1.52
C VAL A 22 11.39 4.19 1.68
N GLY A 23 12.11 3.34 2.40
CA GLY A 23 13.47 3.70 2.82
C GLY A 23 14.50 3.70 1.71
N LEU A 24 14.38 2.81 0.70
CA LEU A 24 15.34 2.78 -0.39
C LEU A 24 15.27 4.03 -1.28
N PRO A 25 14.11 4.45 -1.80
CA PRO A 25 14.02 5.69 -2.57
C PRO A 25 14.51 6.91 -1.79
N LEU A 26 14.21 6.97 -0.48
CA LEU A 26 14.69 8.04 0.38
C LEU A 26 16.21 8.01 0.54
N ALA A 27 16.81 6.84 0.82
CA ALA A 27 18.26 6.69 0.95
C ALA A 27 18.98 7.13 -0.32
N VAL A 28 18.47 6.76 -1.49
CA VAL A 28 19.02 7.14 -2.79
C VAL A 28 18.86 8.65 -3.03
N ALA A 29 17.70 9.23 -2.73
CA ALA A 29 17.48 10.67 -2.88
C ALA A 29 18.43 11.50 -1.98
N LEU A 30 18.59 11.09 -0.74
CA LEU A 30 19.54 11.70 0.20
C LEU A 30 20.99 11.49 -0.25
N GLY A 31 21.31 10.30 -0.77
CA GLY A 31 22.65 9.95 -1.26
C GLY A 31 23.12 10.81 -2.43
N ARG A 32 22.22 11.46 -3.16
CA ARG A 32 22.59 12.46 -4.19
C ARG A 32 23.29 13.69 -3.61
N LYS A 33 23.11 13.98 -2.33
CA LYS A 33 23.66 15.17 -1.67
C LYS A 33 24.56 14.86 -0.48
N PHE A 34 24.24 13.84 0.28
CA PHE A 34 24.84 13.55 1.58
C PHE A 34 25.52 12.17 1.60
N LYS A 35 26.30 11.93 2.64
CA LYS A 35 26.79 10.60 2.97
C LYS A 35 25.68 9.82 3.64
N VAL A 36 25.28 8.67 3.06
CA VAL A 36 24.13 7.87 3.53
C VAL A 36 24.56 6.44 3.84
N LEU A 37 24.09 5.93 4.98
CA LEU A 37 24.10 4.53 5.35
C LEU A 37 22.70 3.96 5.18
N GLY A 38 22.53 3.01 4.27
CA GLY A 38 21.33 2.19 4.15
C GLY A 38 21.50 0.92 4.99
N LEU A 39 20.66 0.74 6.00
CA LEU A 39 20.70 -0.41 6.89
C LEU A 39 19.45 -1.28 6.71
N ASP A 40 19.64 -2.58 6.49
CA ASP A 40 18.55 -3.55 6.45
C ASP A 40 18.96 -4.84 7.17
N ILE A 41 18.00 -5.50 7.82
CA ILE A 41 18.26 -6.77 8.52
C ILE A 41 18.47 -7.95 7.56
N SER A 42 17.99 -7.83 6.31
CA SER A 42 18.08 -8.87 5.28
C SER A 42 19.42 -8.81 4.57
N GLU A 43 20.29 -9.80 4.80
CA GLU A 43 21.55 -9.96 4.06
C GLU A 43 21.33 -10.06 2.55
N GLN A 44 20.26 -10.75 2.14
CA GLN A 44 19.88 -10.88 0.74
C GLN A 44 19.56 -9.52 0.13
N ARG A 45 18.75 -8.69 0.83
CA ARG A 45 18.41 -7.34 0.36
C ARG A 45 19.64 -6.47 0.21
N VAL A 46 20.51 -6.44 1.21
CA VAL A 46 21.76 -5.68 1.18
C VAL A 46 22.67 -6.14 0.04
N LYS A 47 22.77 -7.46 -0.20
CA LYS A 47 23.56 -8.01 -1.31
C LYS A 47 23.04 -7.56 -2.67
N GLU A 48 21.74 -7.59 -2.89
CA GLU A 48 21.11 -7.11 -4.12
C GLU A 48 21.37 -5.61 -4.35
N LEU A 49 21.14 -4.79 -3.34
CA LEU A 49 21.33 -3.34 -3.43
C LEU A 49 22.79 -2.96 -3.70
N ARG A 50 23.76 -3.71 -3.17
CA ARG A 50 25.17 -3.53 -3.48
C ARG A 50 25.51 -3.79 -4.94
N THR A 51 24.71 -4.60 -5.65
CA THR A 51 24.86 -4.85 -7.09
C THR A 51 24.06 -3.87 -7.96
N GLY A 52 23.33 -2.94 -7.36
CA GLY A 52 22.44 -2.00 -8.07
C GLY A 52 21.09 -2.60 -8.46
N TYR A 53 20.71 -3.76 -7.90
CA TYR A 53 19.44 -4.41 -8.18
C TYR A 53 18.42 -4.11 -7.09
N ASP A 54 17.25 -3.58 -7.48
CA ASP A 54 16.10 -3.35 -6.62
C ASP A 54 14.93 -4.25 -7.03
N ARG A 55 14.65 -5.30 -6.21
CA ARG A 55 13.51 -6.20 -6.42
C ARG A 55 12.14 -5.50 -6.30
N THR A 56 12.08 -4.35 -5.62
CA THR A 56 10.83 -3.59 -5.48
C THR A 56 10.54 -2.68 -6.69
N ALA A 57 11.50 -2.56 -7.62
CA ALA A 57 11.42 -1.74 -8.82
C ALA A 57 11.10 -0.25 -8.58
N GLU A 58 11.33 0.26 -7.36
CA GLU A 58 11.15 1.67 -7.01
C GLU A 58 12.35 2.54 -7.41
N VAL A 59 13.54 1.94 -7.50
CA VAL A 59 14.78 2.62 -7.88
C VAL A 59 15.39 1.93 -9.10
N LEU A 60 15.64 2.70 -10.15
CA LEU A 60 16.28 2.18 -11.36
C LEU A 60 17.79 1.99 -11.13
N GLU A 61 18.39 1.02 -11.82
CA GLU A 61 19.83 0.70 -11.72
C GLU A 61 20.74 1.93 -11.87
N ASN A 62 20.38 2.84 -12.79
CA ASN A 62 21.14 4.06 -13.03
C ASN A 62 21.02 5.13 -11.93
N ASP A 63 20.08 4.96 -11.00
CA ASP A 63 19.83 5.92 -9.91
C ASP A 63 20.62 5.59 -8.63
N PHE A 64 21.27 4.43 -8.56
CA PHE A 64 22.18 4.08 -7.47
C PHE A 64 23.43 4.96 -7.49
N HIS A 65 23.78 5.53 -6.36
CA HIS A 65 24.90 6.48 -6.23
C HIS A 65 25.97 5.96 -5.25
N ASN A 66 27.23 6.36 -5.51
CA ASN A 66 28.37 5.98 -4.70
C ASN A 66 28.38 6.53 -3.26
N TYR A 67 27.40 7.39 -2.90
CA TYR A 67 27.29 7.97 -1.57
C TYR A 67 26.39 7.18 -0.61
N VAL A 68 25.75 6.10 -1.08
CA VAL A 68 24.97 5.20 -0.23
C VAL A 68 25.79 3.95 0.04
N GLU A 69 26.08 3.71 1.30
CA GLU A 69 26.68 2.46 1.78
C GLU A 69 25.57 1.55 2.29
N PHE A 70 25.47 0.33 1.78
CA PHE A 70 24.47 -0.64 2.24
C PHE A 70 25.09 -1.65 3.20
N SER A 71 24.47 -1.85 4.38
CA SER A 71 25.00 -2.73 5.43
C SER A 71 23.90 -3.43 6.21
N THR A 72 24.26 -4.54 6.86
CA THR A 72 23.47 -5.18 7.91
C THR A 72 24.05 -4.89 9.30
N ASP A 73 25.18 -4.20 9.40
CA ASP A 73 25.89 -3.94 10.65
C ASP A 73 25.32 -2.69 11.35
N ALA A 74 24.50 -2.91 12.37
CA ALA A 74 23.90 -1.86 13.18
C ALA A 74 24.92 -1.01 13.97
N SER A 75 26.13 -1.54 14.23
CA SER A 75 27.16 -0.80 14.97
C SER A 75 27.63 0.48 14.26
N LEU A 76 27.38 0.57 12.95
CA LEU A 76 27.68 1.76 12.15
C LEU A 76 26.79 2.98 12.49
N LEU A 77 25.63 2.75 13.15
CA LEU A 77 24.73 3.83 13.58
C LEU A 77 25.37 4.81 14.56
N LYS A 78 26.39 4.38 15.30
CA LYS A 78 27.12 5.25 16.25
C LYS A 78 27.74 6.48 15.61
N ASP A 79 28.05 6.41 14.31
CA ASP A 79 28.69 7.49 13.55
C ASP A 79 27.67 8.33 12.75
N CYS A 80 26.36 8.06 12.97
CA CYS A 80 25.27 8.73 12.28
C CYS A 80 24.64 9.84 13.13
N GLY A 81 24.55 11.04 12.57
CA GLY A 81 23.90 12.17 13.23
C GLY A 81 22.38 12.18 13.05
N ILE A 82 21.88 11.62 11.96
CA ILE A 82 20.45 11.41 11.72
C ILE A 82 20.22 9.93 11.42
N ILE A 83 19.19 9.35 12.05
CA ILE A 83 18.81 7.96 11.87
C ILE A 83 17.33 7.92 11.53
N ILE A 84 17.00 7.61 10.26
CA ILE A 84 15.63 7.56 9.75
C ILE A 84 15.15 6.11 9.80
N VAL A 85 14.06 5.85 10.50
CA VAL A 85 13.44 4.51 10.64
C VAL A 85 12.25 4.40 9.67
N ALA A 86 12.40 3.56 8.65
CA ALA A 86 11.42 3.34 7.58
C ALA A 86 11.04 1.85 7.47
N VAL A 87 10.78 1.21 8.61
CA VAL A 87 10.39 -0.20 8.68
C VAL A 87 8.88 -0.38 8.46
N PRO A 88 8.42 -1.57 8.01
CA PRO A 88 7.00 -1.83 7.82
C PRO A 88 6.23 -1.82 9.13
N THR A 89 4.94 -1.49 9.05
CA THR A 89 3.98 -1.47 10.15
C THR A 89 2.70 -2.23 9.72
N PRO A 90 2.75 -3.58 9.67
CA PRO A 90 1.61 -4.40 9.28
C PRO A 90 0.56 -4.49 10.40
N ILE A 91 -0.51 -5.22 10.13
CA ILE A 91 -1.48 -5.68 11.13
C ILE A 91 -1.39 -7.20 11.29
N ASP A 92 -1.79 -7.70 12.47
CA ASP A 92 -1.92 -9.13 12.73
C ASP A 92 -3.23 -9.70 12.14
N GLU A 93 -3.45 -11.02 12.27
CA GLU A 93 -4.67 -11.69 11.82
C GLU A 93 -5.94 -11.16 12.50
N ALA A 94 -5.81 -10.64 13.73
CA ALA A 94 -6.91 -10.00 14.47
C ALA A 94 -7.10 -8.52 14.09
N ARG A 95 -6.33 -8.04 13.10
CA ARG A 95 -6.34 -6.64 12.60
C ARG A 95 -5.84 -5.61 13.62
N ASN A 96 -5.01 -6.03 14.57
CA ASN A 96 -4.32 -5.11 15.47
C ASN A 96 -2.99 -4.68 14.85
N PRO A 97 -2.50 -3.45 15.14
CA PRO A 97 -1.17 -3.02 14.74
C PRO A 97 -0.07 -3.97 15.21
N ASP A 98 0.72 -4.48 14.27
CA ASP A 98 1.92 -5.25 14.64
C ASP A 98 3.11 -4.30 14.80
N LEU A 99 3.43 -4.01 16.05
CA LEU A 99 4.51 -3.08 16.39
C LEU A 99 5.90 -3.74 16.48
N ARG A 100 6.00 -5.07 16.28
CA ARG A 100 7.28 -5.79 16.39
C ARG A 100 8.40 -5.19 15.54
N PRO A 101 8.15 -4.81 14.24
CA PRO A 101 9.21 -4.22 13.43
C PRO A 101 9.69 -2.86 13.97
N VAL A 102 8.78 -1.97 14.34
CA VAL A 102 9.15 -0.63 14.83
C VAL A 102 9.79 -0.68 16.22
N VAL A 103 9.33 -1.57 17.09
CA VAL A 103 9.94 -1.85 18.40
C VAL A 103 11.35 -2.44 18.22
N GLY A 104 11.51 -3.41 17.33
CA GLY A 104 12.81 -3.99 17.00
C GLY A 104 13.80 -2.98 16.43
N ALA A 105 13.34 -2.15 15.50
CA ALA A 105 14.17 -1.06 14.95
C ALA A 105 14.54 -0.03 16.02
N SER A 106 13.60 0.39 16.87
CA SER A 106 13.86 1.31 17.97
C SER A 106 14.85 0.74 18.99
N THR A 107 14.78 -0.56 19.27
CA THR A 107 15.71 -1.29 20.14
C THR A 107 17.13 -1.25 19.53
N MET A 108 17.25 -1.67 18.27
CA MET A 108 18.53 -1.69 17.56
C MET A 108 19.16 -0.29 17.46
N VAL A 109 18.34 0.72 17.15
CA VAL A 109 18.80 2.12 17.11
C VAL A 109 19.26 2.58 18.48
N GLY A 110 18.48 2.35 19.54
CA GLY A 110 18.85 2.72 20.91
C GLY A 110 20.16 2.09 21.37
N GLU A 111 20.41 0.82 21.04
CA GLU A 111 21.65 0.11 21.39
C GLU A 111 22.90 0.66 20.67
N ASN A 112 22.72 1.35 19.54
CA ASN A 112 23.83 1.71 18.65
C ASN A 112 23.95 3.21 18.38
N MET A 113 22.99 4.06 18.76
CA MET A 113 23.03 5.50 18.54
C MET A 113 23.98 6.22 19.50
N SER A 114 24.43 7.40 19.13
CA SER A 114 25.27 8.26 19.95
C SER A 114 24.53 9.51 20.44
N ALA A 115 25.03 10.11 21.53
CA ALA A 115 24.52 11.40 21.99
C ALA A 115 24.67 12.48 20.91
N GLY A 116 23.69 13.37 20.82
CA GLY A 116 23.59 14.43 19.80
C GLY A 116 22.87 14.02 18.53
N SER A 117 22.54 12.74 18.33
CA SER A 117 21.81 12.28 17.15
C SER A 117 20.31 12.62 17.20
N VAL A 118 19.67 12.58 16.03
CA VAL A 118 18.23 12.74 15.85
C VAL A 118 17.67 11.48 15.19
N VAL A 119 16.68 10.84 15.84
CA VAL A 119 15.97 9.68 15.32
C VAL A 119 14.66 10.13 14.69
N VAL A 120 14.42 9.77 13.43
CA VAL A 120 13.24 10.18 12.66
C VAL A 120 12.44 8.95 12.27
N TYR A 121 11.15 8.92 12.59
CA TYR A 121 10.28 7.84 12.16
C TYR A 121 9.52 8.25 10.89
N GLU A 122 9.57 7.39 9.87
CA GLU A 122 8.77 7.51 8.64
C GLU A 122 7.69 6.43 8.54
N SER A 123 7.81 5.37 9.34
CA SER A 123 6.81 4.30 9.41
C SER A 123 5.44 4.85 9.77
N THR A 124 4.39 4.34 9.13
CA THR A 124 3.00 4.73 9.45
C THR A 124 2.61 4.20 10.82
N VAL A 125 2.18 5.09 11.70
CA VAL A 125 1.80 4.75 13.09
C VAL A 125 0.58 5.55 13.53
N TYR A 126 -0.07 5.11 14.61
CA TYR A 126 -1.15 5.90 15.22
C TYR A 126 -0.58 7.10 16.00
N PRO A 127 -1.37 8.17 16.19
CA PRO A 127 -0.92 9.35 16.93
C PRO A 127 -0.46 9.05 18.35
N GLY A 128 0.78 9.43 18.64
CA GLY A 128 1.44 9.23 19.93
C GLY A 128 2.39 8.03 19.97
N LEU A 129 2.39 7.12 19.00
CA LEU A 129 3.23 5.92 19.06
C LEU A 129 4.72 6.27 19.17
N THR A 130 5.19 7.23 18.39
CA THR A 130 6.60 7.64 18.42
C THR A 130 7.02 8.06 19.84
N GLU A 131 6.25 8.93 20.48
CA GLU A 131 6.59 9.47 21.81
C GLU A 131 6.24 8.51 22.94
N ASP A 132 5.11 7.76 22.84
CA ASP A 132 4.60 6.92 23.91
C ASP A 132 5.28 5.53 23.95
N ILE A 133 5.81 5.03 22.80
CA ILE A 133 6.39 3.69 22.67
C ILE A 133 7.86 3.75 22.25
N CYS A 134 8.19 4.43 21.15
CA CYS A 134 9.55 4.38 20.60
C CYS A 134 10.55 5.16 21.48
N VAL A 135 10.19 6.34 21.95
CA VAL A 135 11.07 7.16 22.81
C VAL A 135 11.49 6.42 24.08
N PRO A 136 10.59 5.79 24.88
CA PRO A 136 11.00 5.02 26.04
C PRO A 136 11.98 3.89 25.73
N ILE A 137 11.83 3.22 24.58
CA ILE A 137 12.76 2.17 24.14
C ILE A 137 14.13 2.77 23.80
N LEU A 138 14.17 3.89 23.08
CA LEU A 138 15.42 4.58 22.78
C LEU A 138 16.16 4.99 24.06
N GLU A 139 15.47 5.55 25.06
CA GLU A 139 16.05 5.92 26.34
C GLU A 139 16.58 4.71 27.12
N GLU A 140 15.77 3.63 27.20
CA GLU A 140 16.16 2.40 27.93
C GLU A 140 17.40 1.76 27.31
N LYS A 141 17.47 1.68 25.97
CA LYS A 141 18.54 0.95 25.29
C LYS A 141 19.81 1.77 25.13
N SER A 142 19.71 3.09 24.93
CA SER A 142 20.89 3.96 24.79
C SER A 142 21.44 4.44 26.14
N GLY A 143 20.60 4.52 27.16
CA GLY A 143 20.92 5.21 28.41
C GLY A 143 20.97 6.74 28.26
N LEU A 144 20.59 7.28 27.12
CA LEU A 144 20.52 8.70 26.80
C LEU A 144 19.15 9.25 27.16
N LYS A 145 19.07 10.58 27.33
CA LYS A 145 17.85 11.26 27.75
C LYS A 145 17.19 12.01 26.59
N TYR A 146 15.94 11.74 26.34
CA TYR A 146 15.11 12.38 25.32
C TYR A 146 15.03 13.90 25.52
N GLY A 147 15.25 14.65 24.45
CA GLY A 147 15.23 16.10 24.45
C GLY A 147 16.50 16.78 24.95
N ASP A 148 17.28 16.10 25.81
CA ASP A 148 18.57 16.61 26.32
C ASP A 148 19.74 16.04 25.49
N ASP A 149 19.84 14.70 25.38
CA ASP A 149 20.95 14.01 24.73
C ASP A 149 20.67 13.62 23.28
N PHE A 150 19.40 13.43 22.90
CA PHE A 150 18.99 13.13 21.53
C PHE A 150 17.64 13.75 21.18
N GLY A 151 17.43 14.00 19.88
CA GLY A 151 16.18 14.50 19.34
C GLY A 151 15.36 13.38 18.69
N VAL A 152 14.04 13.61 18.58
CA VAL A 152 13.15 12.73 17.83
C VAL A 152 12.28 13.55 16.90
N GLY A 153 12.07 13.03 15.69
CA GLY A 153 11.16 13.59 14.72
C GLY A 153 10.28 12.55 14.06
N TYR A 154 9.33 13.04 13.30
CA TYR A 154 8.43 12.22 12.49
C TYR A 154 8.21 12.88 11.13
N SER A 155 8.30 12.08 10.07
CA SER A 155 8.09 12.56 8.71
C SER A 155 7.47 11.44 7.87
N PRO A 156 6.14 11.37 7.75
CA PRO A 156 5.48 10.26 7.08
C PRO A 156 5.79 10.20 5.59
N GLU A 157 5.89 8.99 5.05
CA GLU A 157 5.91 8.80 3.61
C GLU A 157 4.49 8.90 3.02
N ARG A 158 4.40 9.55 1.85
CA ARG A 158 3.14 9.84 1.14
C ARG A 158 3.14 9.35 -0.30
N ILE A 159 4.19 8.62 -0.72
CA ILE A 159 4.29 8.02 -2.04
C ILE A 159 3.18 6.97 -2.21
N ASN A 160 2.62 6.92 -3.43
CA ASN A 160 1.73 5.86 -3.85
C ASN A 160 2.53 4.91 -4.78
N PRO A 161 2.80 3.66 -4.39
CA PRO A 161 3.58 2.74 -5.21
C PRO A 161 3.08 2.67 -6.65
N GLY A 162 4.01 2.72 -7.61
CA GLY A 162 3.71 2.73 -9.04
C GLY A 162 3.25 4.07 -9.62
N ASP A 163 3.06 5.12 -8.81
CA ASP A 163 2.75 6.46 -9.29
C ASP A 163 4.03 7.18 -9.71
N ARG A 164 4.16 7.46 -10.99
CA ARG A 164 5.34 8.13 -11.58
C ARG A 164 5.22 9.65 -11.62
N GLU A 165 4.05 10.18 -11.38
CA GLU A 165 3.78 11.63 -11.36
C GLU A 165 3.99 12.19 -9.95
N HIS A 166 3.44 11.50 -8.94
CA HIS A 166 3.56 11.88 -7.54
C HIS A 166 4.68 11.11 -6.85
N THR A 167 5.91 11.55 -7.10
CA THR A 167 7.13 10.94 -6.56
C THR A 167 7.53 11.57 -5.22
N LEU A 168 8.53 10.97 -4.56
CA LEU A 168 9.11 11.53 -3.32
C LEU A 168 9.40 13.04 -3.43
N GLN A 169 9.87 13.51 -4.58
CA GLN A 169 10.30 14.89 -4.79
C GLN A 169 9.13 15.85 -5.07
N THR A 170 8.02 15.37 -5.62
CA THR A 170 6.91 16.19 -6.10
C THR A 170 5.73 16.28 -5.12
N ILE A 171 5.79 15.55 -3.99
CA ILE A 171 4.79 15.61 -2.92
C ILE A 171 5.33 16.46 -1.78
N VAL A 172 4.52 17.39 -1.25
CA VAL A 172 4.88 18.16 -0.05
C VAL A 172 5.15 17.21 1.11
N LYS A 173 6.32 17.24 1.71
CA LYS A 173 6.71 16.36 2.83
C LYS A 173 6.30 16.99 4.17
N VAL A 174 5.58 16.24 5.00
CA VAL A 174 5.25 16.67 6.36
C VAL A 174 6.44 16.36 7.27
N VAL A 175 6.84 17.31 8.11
CA VAL A 175 7.92 17.15 9.08
C VAL A 175 7.50 17.65 10.46
N ALA A 176 7.93 16.97 11.51
CA ALA A 176 7.72 17.38 12.89
C ALA A 176 8.92 16.98 13.75
N GLY A 177 9.24 17.77 14.74
CA GLY A 177 10.27 17.48 15.73
C GLY A 177 9.73 17.62 17.15
N ASN A 178 10.41 17.01 18.11
CA ASN A 178 10.09 17.17 19.54
C ASN A 178 10.34 18.59 20.07
N ASN A 179 11.07 19.39 19.33
CA ASN A 179 11.28 20.80 19.59
C ASN A 179 11.55 21.56 18.28
N ASN A 180 11.65 22.88 18.35
CA ASN A 180 11.85 23.72 17.17
C ASN A 180 13.19 23.46 16.47
N GLU A 181 14.26 23.17 17.19
CA GLU A 181 15.59 22.91 16.63
C GLU A 181 15.58 21.63 15.78
N VAL A 182 14.97 20.55 16.28
CA VAL A 182 14.79 19.30 15.52
C VAL A 182 13.85 19.50 14.32
N ALA A 183 12.73 20.21 14.52
CA ALA A 183 11.80 20.48 13.41
C ALA A 183 12.44 21.29 12.29
N GLU A 184 13.30 22.26 12.61
CA GLU A 184 14.06 23.08 11.65
C GLU A 184 15.11 22.25 10.91
N LEU A 185 15.87 21.43 11.64
CA LEU A 185 16.84 20.50 11.06
C LEU A 185 16.17 19.56 10.03
N LEU A 186 15.01 18.99 10.36
CA LEU A 186 14.29 18.10 9.45
C LEU A 186 13.70 18.86 8.26
N ASP A 187 13.21 20.06 8.48
CA ASP A 187 12.74 20.94 7.41
C ASP A 187 13.85 21.24 6.39
N GLU A 188 15.05 21.62 6.84
CA GLU A 188 16.21 21.84 5.99
C GLU A 188 16.65 20.56 5.27
N LEU A 189 16.71 19.41 5.97
CA LEU A 189 17.10 18.13 5.39
C LEU A 189 16.17 17.73 4.26
N TYR A 190 14.86 17.66 4.54
CA TYR A 190 13.88 17.21 3.53
C TYR A 190 13.67 18.24 2.42
N SER A 191 13.65 19.54 2.70
CA SER A 191 13.58 20.59 1.67
C SER A 191 14.77 20.53 0.71
N SER A 192 15.90 19.98 1.15
CA SER A 192 17.05 19.81 0.26
C SER A 192 16.82 18.81 -0.88
N ILE A 193 15.92 17.82 -0.71
CA ILE A 193 15.64 16.75 -1.68
C ILE A 193 14.21 16.80 -2.22
N ILE A 194 13.28 17.49 -1.56
CA ILE A 194 11.87 17.61 -1.94
C ILE A 194 11.62 18.94 -2.64
N THR A 195 11.34 18.89 -3.95
CA THR A 195 11.10 20.11 -4.74
C THR A 195 9.74 20.75 -4.48
N ALA A 196 8.76 19.96 -4.05
CA ALA A 196 7.44 20.45 -3.66
C ALA A 196 7.42 21.21 -2.32
N GLY A 197 8.56 21.19 -1.59
CA GLY A 197 8.70 21.78 -0.28
C GLY A 197 8.19 20.91 0.87
N THR A 198 8.22 21.47 2.07
CA THR A 198 7.85 20.81 3.32
C THR A 198 6.70 21.53 4.02
N HIS A 199 6.01 20.80 4.90
CA HIS A 199 5.02 21.35 5.83
C HIS A 199 5.42 21.00 7.26
N ARG A 200 5.78 22.01 8.06
CA ARG A 200 6.09 21.82 9.49
C ARG A 200 4.79 21.66 10.28
N ALA A 201 4.53 20.45 10.75
CA ALA A 201 3.43 20.19 11.67
C ALA A 201 3.78 20.74 13.08
N SER A 202 2.75 21.08 13.85
CA SER A 202 2.92 21.69 15.18
C SER A 202 3.57 20.77 16.22
N CYS A 203 3.46 19.46 16.05
CA CYS A 203 4.11 18.43 16.88
C CYS A 203 4.06 17.06 16.16
N ILE A 204 4.79 16.08 16.71
CA ILE A 204 4.89 14.71 16.20
C ILE A 204 3.48 14.07 16.08
N LYS A 205 2.65 14.14 17.11
CA LYS A 205 1.29 13.57 17.12
C LYS A 205 0.40 14.12 16.01
N VAL A 206 0.57 15.38 15.62
CA VAL A 206 -0.18 15.98 14.50
C VAL A 206 0.30 15.43 13.16
N ALA A 207 1.60 15.22 12.98
CA ALA A 207 2.14 14.65 11.75
C ALA A 207 1.75 13.16 11.59
N GLU A 208 1.77 12.38 12.69
CA GLU A 208 1.25 11.00 12.73
C GLU A 208 -0.24 10.96 12.38
N ALA A 209 -1.04 11.84 12.99
CA ALA A 209 -2.48 11.93 12.71
C ALA A 209 -2.75 12.28 11.24
N ALA A 210 -2.02 13.24 10.68
CA ALA A 210 -2.17 13.65 9.29
C ALA A 210 -1.99 12.46 8.33
N LYS A 211 -0.97 11.63 8.56
CA LYS A 211 -0.71 10.45 7.74
C LYS A 211 -1.86 9.44 7.79
N VAL A 212 -2.27 9.06 8.97
CA VAL A 212 -3.27 7.99 9.12
C VAL A 212 -4.66 8.40 8.59
N ILE A 213 -5.02 9.70 8.70
CA ILE A 213 -6.32 10.18 8.19
C ILE A 213 -6.37 10.30 6.68
N GLU A 214 -5.24 10.49 5.97
CA GLU A 214 -5.20 10.53 4.50
C GLU A 214 -5.71 9.21 3.92
N ASN A 215 -5.22 8.08 4.41
CA ASN A 215 -5.64 6.75 3.98
C ASN A 215 -7.02 6.38 4.53
N THR A 216 -7.35 6.73 5.77
CA THR A 216 -8.68 6.51 6.35
C THR A 216 -9.76 7.26 5.56
N GLN A 217 -9.51 8.51 5.17
CA GLN A 217 -10.44 9.30 4.36
C GLN A 217 -10.66 8.65 2.99
N ARG A 218 -9.61 8.15 2.35
CA ARG A 218 -9.71 7.45 1.06
C ARG A 218 -10.50 6.15 1.20
N ASP A 219 -10.20 5.35 2.21
CA ASP A 219 -10.91 4.10 2.54
C ASP A 219 -12.41 4.32 2.73
N LEU A 220 -12.79 5.35 3.51
CA LEU A 220 -14.19 5.70 3.75
C LEU A 220 -14.91 6.20 2.50
N ASN A 221 -14.25 6.97 1.65
CA ASN A 221 -14.88 7.40 0.40
C ASN A 221 -15.11 6.21 -0.55
N ILE A 222 -14.17 5.27 -0.62
CA ILE A 222 -14.36 4.04 -1.42
C ILE A 222 -15.47 3.18 -0.80
N SER A 223 -15.53 3.06 0.54
CA SER A 223 -16.59 2.29 1.19
C SER A 223 -17.99 2.85 0.92
N LEU A 224 -18.13 4.17 0.87
CA LEU A 224 -19.38 4.79 0.45
C LEU A 224 -19.74 4.40 -0.99
N MET A 225 -18.78 4.44 -1.92
CA MET A 225 -19.04 4.02 -3.32
C MET A 225 -19.40 2.54 -3.39
N ASN A 226 -18.74 1.69 -2.61
CA ASN A 226 -19.03 0.25 -2.51
C ASN A 226 -20.45 -0.01 -1.97
N GLU A 227 -20.85 0.68 -0.91
CA GLU A 227 -22.21 0.56 -0.37
C GLU A 227 -23.27 1.02 -1.38
N LEU A 228 -23.01 2.14 -2.07
CA LEU A 228 -23.89 2.64 -3.12
C LEU A 228 -24.02 1.64 -4.27
N SER A 229 -22.94 0.99 -4.71
CA SER A 229 -22.99 -0.03 -5.75
C SER A 229 -23.86 -1.23 -5.35
N MET A 230 -23.77 -1.69 -4.09
CA MET A 230 -24.61 -2.76 -3.57
C MET A 230 -26.11 -2.36 -3.48
N ILE A 231 -26.38 -1.09 -3.19
CA ILE A 231 -27.76 -0.55 -3.20
C ILE A 231 -28.28 -0.48 -4.63
N PHE A 232 -27.51 0.07 -5.56
CA PHE A 232 -27.91 0.26 -6.95
C PHE A 232 -28.08 -1.06 -7.69
N ASP A 233 -27.24 -2.07 -7.41
CA ASP A 233 -27.44 -3.44 -7.93
C ASP A 233 -28.84 -3.99 -7.57
N LYS A 234 -29.27 -3.83 -6.32
CA LYS A 234 -30.62 -4.23 -5.88
C LYS A 234 -31.74 -3.43 -6.53
N MET A 235 -31.48 -2.19 -6.96
CA MET A 235 -32.42 -1.32 -7.64
C MET A 235 -32.42 -1.51 -9.16
N GLY A 236 -31.48 -2.30 -9.72
CA GLY A 236 -31.28 -2.45 -11.17
C GLY A 236 -30.77 -1.16 -11.84
N ILE A 237 -30.01 -0.34 -11.11
CA ILE A 237 -29.42 0.92 -11.58
C ILE A 237 -27.93 0.69 -11.76
N ASP A 238 -27.38 1.16 -12.87
CA ASP A 238 -25.93 1.12 -13.13
C ASP A 238 -25.20 2.16 -12.28
N THR A 239 -24.23 1.68 -11.50
CA THR A 239 -23.47 2.53 -10.55
C THR A 239 -22.65 3.59 -11.29
N LEU A 240 -21.99 3.23 -12.39
CA LEU A 240 -21.15 4.16 -13.14
C LEU A 240 -21.98 5.30 -13.73
N ASP A 241 -23.15 5.00 -14.30
CA ASP A 241 -24.07 6.01 -14.85
C ASP A 241 -24.45 7.04 -13.78
N VAL A 242 -24.72 6.57 -12.54
CA VAL A 242 -25.02 7.45 -11.40
C VAL A 242 -23.82 8.31 -11.03
N LEU A 243 -22.64 7.70 -10.95
CA LEU A 243 -21.41 8.41 -10.56
C LEU A 243 -20.99 9.45 -11.62
N GLU A 244 -21.22 9.16 -12.91
CA GLU A 244 -20.97 10.13 -13.99
C GLU A 244 -21.93 11.30 -13.89
N ALA A 245 -23.22 11.05 -13.68
CA ALA A 245 -24.22 12.11 -13.47
C ALA A 245 -23.89 12.96 -12.24
N ALA A 246 -23.57 12.35 -11.11
CA ALA A 246 -23.20 13.05 -9.88
C ALA A 246 -21.89 13.85 -10.04
N GLY A 247 -20.93 13.29 -10.80
CA GLY A 247 -19.63 13.89 -11.09
C GLY A 247 -19.67 15.17 -11.92
N THR A 248 -20.82 15.49 -12.53
CA THR A 248 -21.01 16.80 -13.19
C THR A 248 -21.03 17.95 -12.19
N LYS A 249 -21.22 17.66 -10.91
CA LYS A 249 -21.17 18.68 -9.85
C LYS A 249 -19.72 18.89 -9.42
N TRP A 250 -19.26 20.14 -9.46
CA TRP A 250 -17.87 20.56 -9.25
C TRP A 250 -17.23 20.07 -7.92
N ASN A 251 -18.00 19.81 -6.88
CA ASN A 251 -17.50 19.36 -5.58
C ASN A 251 -17.78 17.89 -5.27
N PHE A 252 -18.22 17.11 -6.26
CA PHE A 252 -18.33 15.66 -6.13
C PHE A 252 -16.96 15.03 -6.36
N LEU A 253 -16.47 14.25 -5.39
CA LEU A 253 -15.15 13.62 -5.48
C LEU A 253 -15.22 12.34 -6.34
N PRO A 254 -14.29 12.13 -7.26
CA PRO A 254 -14.35 11.06 -8.27
C PRO A 254 -13.89 9.71 -7.74
N PHE A 255 -14.38 9.30 -6.57
CA PHE A 255 -14.15 7.94 -6.07
C PHE A 255 -15.01 6.93 -6.82
N ARG A 256 -14.52 5.71 -6.94
CA ARG A 256 -15.16 4.58 -7.61
C ARG A 256 -15.24 3.39 -6.66
N PRO A 257 -16.22 2.48 -6.82
CA PRO A 257 -16.26 1.24 -6.07
C PRO A 257 -15.12 0.31 -6.53
N GLY A 258 -14.77 -0.67 -5.69
CA GLY A 258 -13.77 -1.67 -6.00
C GLY A 258 -13.21 -2.37 -4.77
N LEU A 259 -12.36 -3.34 -5.03
CA LEU A 259 -11.61 -4.04 -4.00
C LEU A 259 -10.58 -3.11 -3.35
N VAL A 260 -10.51 -3.09 -2.02
CA VAL A 260 -9.60 -2.23 -1.24
C VAL A 260 -8.56 -3.10 -0.55
N GLY A 261 -7.47 -3.35 -1.25
CA GLY A 261 -6.31 -4.12 -0.78
C GLY A 261 -5.08 -3.24 -0.51
N GLY A 262 -3.92 -3.91 -0.50
CA GLY A 262 -2.62 -3.29 -0.26
C GLY A 262 -2.33 -3.04 1.20
N HIS A 263 -1.12 -2.54 1.47
CA HIS A 263 -0.58 -2.39 2.82
C HIS A 263 -0.80 -1.01 3.45
N CYS A 264 -1.52 -0.11 2.78
CA CYS A 264 -1.80 1.24 3.30
C CYS A 264 -3.29 1.44 3.56
N ILE A 265 -4.12 1.50 2.49
CA ILE A 265 -5.55 1.88 2.62
C ILE A 265 -6.31 0.87 3.46
N GLY A 266 -6.03 -0.43 3.29
CA GLY A 266 -6.66 -1.50 4.05
C GLY A 266 -6.13 -1.69 5.48
N VAL A 267 -5.02 -1.05 5.84
CA VAL A 267 -4.27 -1.25 7.09
C VAL A 267 -4.29 -0.04 8.01
N ASP A 268 -3.96 1.14 7.49
CA ASP A 268 -3.83 2.37 8.30
C ASP A 268 -5.09 2.71 9.15
N PRO A 269 -6.34 2.49 8.66
CA PRO A 269 -7.52 2.74 9.48
C PRO A 269 -7.54 1.93 10.78
N TYR A 270 -6.98 0.71 10.79
CA TYR A 270 -6.93 -0.13 11.99
C TYR A 270 -5.97 0.44 13.05
N TYR A 271 -4.89 1.10 12.64
CA TYR A 271 -4.03 1.84 13.58
C TYR A 271 -4.82 2.90 14.34
N LEU A 272 -5.63 3.68 13.62
CA LEU A 272 -6.44 4.72 14.25
C LEU A 272 -7.58 4.16 15.10
N THR A 273 -8.24 3.07 14.66
CA THR A 273 -9.33 2.45 15.43
C THR A 273 -8.83 1.83 16.71
N THR A 274 -7.70 1.14 16.71
CA THR A 274 -7.07 0.59 17.92
C THR A 274 -6.78 1.69 18.93
N LYS A 275 -6.15 2.79 18.47
CA LYS A 275 -5.87 3.92 19.36
C LYS A 275 -7.14 4.59 19.90
N ALA A 276 -8.17 4.71 19.08
CA ALA A 276 -9.46 5.27 19.51
C ALA A 276 -10.09 4.41 20.61
N GLU A 277 -10.08 3.08 20.49
CA GLU A 277 -10.61 2.17 21.50
C GLU A 277 -9.80 2.20 22.79
N GLU A 278 -8.47 2.26 22.72
CA GLU A 278 -7.59 2.44 23.89
C GLU A 278 -7.94 3.69 24.72
N ILE A 279 -8.31 4.78 24.06
CA ILE A 279 -8.73 6.03 24.76
C ILE A 279 -10.22 6.09 25.07
N GLY A 280 -10.94 4.99 24.87
CA GLY A 280 -12.37 4.86 25.22
C GLY A 280 -13.34 5.41 24.19
N HIS A 281 -12.92 5.66 22.95
CA HIS A 281 -13.78 6.08 21.85
C HIS A 281 -14.01 4.94 20.85
N HIS A 282 -15.27 4.50 20.66
CA HIS A 282 -15.62 3.52 19.65
C HIS A 282 -15.77 4.17 18.26
N PRO A 283 -14.89 3.89 17.28
CA PRO A 283 -14.85 4.60 16.01
C PRO A 283 -15.87 4.05 15.00
N GLN A 284 -17.13 4.31 15.19
CA GLN A 284 -18.27 3.74 14.43
C GLN A 284 -18.13 3.91 12.91
N VAL A 285 -17.83 5.12 12.44
CA VAL A 285 -17.76 5.43 11.00
C VAL A 285 -16.64 4.66 10.31
N ILE A 286 -15.44 4.62 10.93
CA ILE A 286 -14.28 3.96 10.36
C ILE A 286 -14.51 2.45 10.31
N LEU A 287 -15.01 1.85 11.40
CA LEU A 287 -15.29 0.41 11.46
C LEU A 287 -16.42 0.01 10.49
N ALA A 288 -17.46 0.84 10.33
CA ALA A 288 -18.51 0.57 9.35
C ALA A 288 -17.95 0.58 7.91
N GLY A 289 -17.11 1.58 7.57
CA GLY A 289 -16.46 1.64 6.26
C GLY A 289 -15.57 0.42 6.00
N ARG A 290 -14.76 0.03 6.96
CA ARG A 290 -13.93 -1.18 6.86
C ARG A 290 -14.76 -2.43 6.64
N LYS A 291 -15.86 -2.59 7.38
CA LYS A 291 -16.77 -3.74 7.22
C LYS A 291 -17.35 -3.82 5.80
N ILE A 292 -17.70 -2.68 5.22
CA ILE A 292 -18.21 -2.62 3.84
C ILE A 292 -17.10 -3.03 2.86
N ASN A 293 -15.92 -2.41 2.92
CA ASN A 293 -14.82 -2.72 2.02
C ASN A 293 -14.37 -4.18 2.11
N ASP A 294 -14.32 -4.75 3.31
CA ASP A 294 -13.99 -6.16 3.52
C ASP A 294 -15.07 -7.13 2.99
N SER A 295 -16.30 -6.66 2.77
CA SER A 295 -17.39 -7.51 2.23
C SER A 295 -17.49 -7.52 0.69
N VAL A 296 -16.72 -6.66 0.00
CA VAL A 296 -16.84 -6.50 -1.45
C VAL A 296 -16.41 -7.77 -2.21
N GLY A 297 -15.33 -8.43 -1.77
CA GLY A 297 -14.88 -9.69 -2.39
C GLY A 297 -15.98 -10.75 -2.40
N LYS A 298 -16.61 -10.94 -1.24
CA LYS A 298 -17.76 -11.85 -1.12
C LYS A 298 -18.94 -11.40 -2.01
N PHE A 299 -19.27 -10.12 -2.03
CA PHE A 299 -20.35 -9.59 -2.86
C PHE A 299 -20.13 -9.84 -4.36
N ILE A 300 -18.90 -9.70 -4.85
CA ILE A 300 -18.53 -10.00 -6.25
C ILE A 300 -18.70 -11.49 -6.54
N ALA A 301 -18.22 -12.36 -5.64
CA ALA A 301 -18.34 -13.81 -5.80
C ALA A 301 -19.82 -14.25 -5.79
N ASP A 302 -20.61 -13.82 -4.80
CA ASP A 302 -22.06 -14.11 -4.71
C ASP A 302 -22.79 -13.64 -5.97
N THR A 303 -22.42 -12.45 -6.48
CA THR A 303 -23.02 -11.91 -7.72
C THR A 303 -22.60 -12.73 -8.93
N THR A 304 -21.34 -13.17 -9.02
CA THR A 304 -20.86 -14.07 -10.09
C THR A 304 -21.70 -15.34 -10.12
N ILE A 305 -21.88 -15.99 -8.97
CA ILE A 305 -22.71 -17.20 -8.85
C ILE A 305 -24.16 -16.94 -9.27
N LYS A 306 -24.76 -15.85 -8.80
CA LYS A 306 -26.13 -15.44 -9.16
C LYS A 306 -26.27 -15.22 -10.67
N GLN A 307 -25.31 -14.55 -11.31
CA GLN A 307 -25.33 -14.32 -12.75
C GLN A 307 -25.12 -15.60 -13.56
N MET A 308 -24.28 -16.53 -13.06
CA MET A 308 -24.15 -17.87 -13.65
C MET A 308 -25.48 -18.63 -13.62
N ILE A 309 -26.16 -18.65 -12.46
CA ILE A 309 -27.48 -19.31 -12.31
C ILE A 309 -28.52 -18.67 -13.23
N ASN A 310 -28.57 -17.35 -13.34
CA ASN A 310 -29.51 -16.64 -14.24
C ASN A 310 -29.27 -16.98 -15.72
N GLY A 311 -28.08 -17.44 -16.08
CA GLY A 311 -27.72 -17.92 -17.41
C GLY A 311 -27.77 -19.43 -17.56
N ASP A 312 -28.43 -20.13 -16.64
CA ASP A 312 -28.55 -21.61 -16.65
C ASP A 312 -27.18 -22.33 -16.62
N SER A 313 -26.10 -21.64 -16.17
CA SER A 313 -24.81 -22.28 -16.00
C SER A 313 -24.76 -23.13 -14.73
N LYS A 314 -24.05 -24.27 -14.83
CA LYS A 314 -23.80 -25.13 -13.67
C LYS A 314 -22.76 -24.46 -12.75
N VAL A 315 -23.01 -24.42 -11.46
CA VAL A 315 -22.09 -23.81 -10.47
C VAL A 315 -21.04 -24.82 -9.99
N LYS A 316 -21.45 -25.89 -9.33
CA LYS A 316 -20.51 -26.86 -8.76
C LYS A 316 -19.68 -27.56 -9.84
N GLY A 317 -18.36 -27.44 -9.75
CA GLY A 317 -17.40 -27.92 -10.72
C GLY A 317 -17.37 -27.08 -12.01
N ALA A 318 -17.92 -25.88 -11.97
CA ALA A 318 -17.74 -24.87 -13.01
C ALA A 318 -16.33 -24.28 -12.97
N LYS A 319 -15.84 -23.83 -14.12
CA LYS A 319 -14.59 -23.07 -14.19
C LYS A 319 -14.89 -21.59 -14.31
N VAL A 320 -14.24 -20.78 -13.47
CA VAL A 320 -14.28 -19.32 -13.54
C VAL A 320 -12.86 -18.79 -13.72
N GLY A 321 -12.66 -17.96 -14.73
CA GLY A 321 -11.39 -17.28 -14.96
C GLY A 321 -11.37 -15.93 -14.20
N ILE A 322 -10.29 -15.64 -13.48
CA ILE A 322 -10.06 -14.33 -12.85
C ILE A 322 -8.90 -13.64 -13.56
N LEU A 323 -9.11 -12.39 -13.97
CA LEU A 323 -8.11 -11.53 -14.56
C LEU A 323 -7.65 -10.49 -13.52
N GLY A 324 -6.41 -10.61 -13.10
CA GLY A 324 -5.76 -9.79 -12.08
C GLY A 324 -5.81 -10.41 -10.69
N LEU A 325 -4.66 -10.46 -10.04
CA LEU A 325 -4.45 -10.95 -8.67
C LEU A 325 -3.79 -9.88 -7.79
N THR A 326 -2.94 -9.02 -8.36
CA THR A 326 -2.28 -7.95 -7.62
C THR A 326 -3.29 -7.01 -6.97
N PHE A 327 -2.89 -6.32 -5.91
CA PHE A 327 -3.84 -5.43 -5.20
C PHE A 327 -4.22 -4.17 -6.00
N LYS A 328 -3.45 -3.84 -7.04
CA LYS A 328 -3.60 -2.62 -7.84
C LYS A 328 -3.13 -2.84 -9.29
N GLU A 329 -3.67 -2.03 -10.18
CA GLU A 329 -3.34 -2.03 -11.60
C GLU A 329 -1.86 -1.72 -11.86
N ASN A 330 -1.23 -2.49 -12.75
CA ASN A 330 0.13 -2.28 -13.28
C ASN A 330 1.26 -2.28 -12.25
N VAL A 331 1.04 -2.88 -11.09
CA VAL A 331 2.01 -2.99 -10.00
C VAL A 331 2.23 -4.46 -9.65
N PRO A 332 3.47 -4.96 -9.56
CA PRO A 332 3.78 -6.35 -9.19
C PRO A 332 3.76 -6.55 -7.67
N ASP A 333 2.64 -6.23 -7.01
CA ASP A 333 2.52 -6.31 -5.55
C ASP A 333 1.25 -7.07 -5.17
N LEU A 334 1.42 -8.20 -4.48
CA LEU A 334 0.35 -9.11 -4.07
C LEU A 334 -0.15 -8.87 -2.64
N ARG A 335 0.57 -8.07 -1.85
CA ARG A 335 0.30 -7.93 -0.41
C ARG A 335 -1.11 -7.44 -0.11
N ASN A 336 -1.81 -8.20 0.74
CA ASN A 336 -3.20 -7.93 1.15
C ASN A 336 -4.16 -7.75 -0.04
N THR A 337 -3.94 -8.45 -1.15
CA THR A 337 -4.89 -8.40 -2.27
C THR A 337 -6.25 -8.93 -1.85
N LYS A 338 -7.30 -8.21 -2.20
CA LYS A 338 -8.69 -8.60 -1.92
C LYS A 338 -9.30 -9.49 -3.00
N VAL A 339 -8.53 -9.82 -4.02
CA VAL A 339 -8.92 -10.83 -5.01
C VAL A 339 -8.99 -12.21 -4.37
N VAL A 340 -8.16 -12.48 -3.36
CA VAL A 340 -8.19 -13.73 -2.60
C VAL A 340 -9.56 -13.95 -1.95
N ASP A 341 -10.18 -12.91 -1.39
CA ASP A 341 -11.53 -13.01 -0.80
C ASP A 341 -12.59 -13.43 -1.87
N VAL A 342 -12.40 -13.05 -3.14
CA VAL A 342 -13.26 -13.48 -4.27
C VAL A 342 -13.01 -14.95 -4.60
N VAL A 343 -11.75 -15.36 -4.62
CA VAL A 343 -11.34 -16.75 -4.89
C VAL A 343 -11.93 -17.70 -3.85
N ASP A 344 -11.67 -17.42 -2.58
CA ASP A 344 -12.10 -18.24 -1.44
C ASP A 344 -13.63 -18.42 -1.45
N GLU A 345 -14.37 -17.34 -1.68
CA GLU A 345 -15.82 -17.42 -1.73
C GLU A 345 -16.33 -18.23 -2.94
N LEU A 346 -15.74 -18.07 -4.15
CA LEU A 346 -16.09 -18.87 -5.32
C LEU A 346 -15.78 -20.35 -5.10
N GLU A 347 -14.62 -20.67 -4.53
CA GLU A 347 -14.24 -22.05 -4.21
C GLU A 347 -15.16 -22.68 -3.16
N SER A 348 -15.68 -21.88 -2.21
CA SER A 348 -16.67 -22.35 -1.22
C SER A 348 -17.96 -22.89 -1.86
N PHE A 349 -18.33 -22.40 -3.06
CA PHE A 349 -19.42 -22.91 -3.89
C PHE A 349 -19.03 -24.13 -4.73
N GLY A 350 -17.76 -24.56 -4.65
CA GLY A 350 -17.23 -25.68 -5.44
C GLY A 350 -16.93 -25.32 -6.89
N VAL A 351 -16.54 -24.08 -7.15
CA VAL A 351 -16.07 -23.59 -8.44
C VAL A 351 -14.56 -23.84 -8.54
N ASP A 352 -14.09 -24.24 -9.71
CA ASP A 352 -12.65 -24.31 -10.04
C ASP A 352 -12.21 -22.95 -10.55
N VAL A 353 -11.36 -22.25 -9.79
CA VAL A 353 -10.88 -20.90 -10.14
C VAL A 353 -9.55 -20.98 -10.89
N LEU A 354 -9.45 -20.29 -12.02
CA LEU A 354 -8.24 -20.10 -12.80
C LEU A 354 -7.86 -18.62 -12.76
N ILE A 355 -6.65 -18.30 -12.31
CA ILE A 355 -6.23 -16.92 -12.09
C ILE A 355 -5.07 -16.58 -13.02
N HIS A 356 -5.23 -15.54 -13.82
CA HIS A 356 -4.16 -14.95 -14.60
C HIS A 356 -3.86 -13.55 -14.08
N ASP A 357 -2.58 -13.26 -13.89
CA ASP A 357 -2.10 -11.89 -13.65
C ASP A 357 -0.90 -11.58 -14.53
N ALA A 358 -0.89 -10.37 -15.07
CA ALA A 358 0.14 -9.94 -16.03
C ALA A 358 1.43 -9.41 -15.36
N TYR A 359 1.40 -9.19 -14.05
CA TYR A 359 2.48 -8.58 -13.27
C TYR A 359 2.85 -9.37 -12.02
N ALA A 360 1.95 -10.17 -11.46
CA ALA A 360 2.20 -10.96 -10.26
C ALA A 360 3.37 -11.92 -10.45
N ASP A 361 4.23 -12.02 -9.44
CA ASP A 361 5.23 -13.07 -9.38
C ASP A 361 4.56 -14.41 -9.02
N PRO A 362 4.71 -15.46 -9.85
CA PRO A 362 4.07 -16.75 -9.60
C PRO A 362 4.57 -17.46 -8.33
N GLU A 363 5.85 -17.26 -7.95
CA GLU A 363 6.43 -17.89 -6.76
C GLU A 363 5.88 -17.18 -5.50
N GLU A 364 5.81 -15.84 -5.50
CA GLU A 364 5.20 -15.05 -4.42
C GLU A 364 3.71 -15.38 -4.25
N ALA A 365 2.96 -15.58 -5.35
CA ALA A 365 1.53 -15.94 -5.28
C ALA A 365 1.30 -17.30 -4.60
N ILE A 366 2.23 -18.25 -4.79
CA ILE A 366 2.19 -19.56 -4.12
C ILE A 366 2.59 -19.40 -2.65
N GLU A 367 3.67 -18.67 -2.36
CA GLU A 367 4.17 -18.49 -1.00
C GLU A 367 3.18 -17.77 -0.09
N GLU A 368 2.55 -16.71 -0.59
CA GLU A 368 1.66 -15.85 0.21
C GLU A 368 0.23 -16.41 0.33
N TYR A 369 -0.29 -17.07 -0.75
CA TYR A 369 -1.72 -17.39 -0.84
C TYR A 369 -2.01 -18.82 -1.29
N ASP A 370 -1.01 -19.67 -1.54
CA ASP A 370 -1.16 -21.00 -2.14
C ASP A 370 -1.88 -20.96 -3.50
N ILE A 371 -1.76 -19.83 -4.22
CA ILE A 371 -2.40 -19.61 -5.53
C ILE A 371 -1.39 -19.86 -6.64
N LYS A 372 -1.75 -20.79 -7.55
CA LYS A 372 -1.01 -21.02 -8.78
C LYS A 372 -1.62 -20.21 -9.91
N THR A 373 -0.84 -19.29 -10.49
CA THR A 373 -1.27 -18.52 -11.65
C THR A 373 -1.36 -19.39 -12.90
N ALA A 374 -2.35 -19.10 -13.76
CA ALA A 374 -2.61 -19.78 -15.01
C ALA A 374 -2.21 -18.93 -16.21
N SER A 375 -1.94 -19.58 -17.35
CA SER A 375 -1.81 -18.89 -18.64
C SER A 375 -3.17 -18.76 -19.35
N PHE A 376 -3.27 -17.89 -20.36
CA PHE A 376 -4.49 -17.81 -21.18
C PHE A 376 -4.79 -19.10 -21.93
N ASP A 377 -3.79 -19.96 -22.19
CA ASP A 377 -3.98 -21.28 -22.81
C ASP A 377 -4.77 -22.25 -21.92
N ASP A 378 -4.81 -22.00 -20.60
CA ASP A 378 -5.54 -22.77 -19.61
C ASP A 378 -7.01 -22.31 -19.52
N PHE A 379 -7.33 -21.09 -19.99
CA PHE A 379 -8.68 -20.53 -19.97
C PHE A 379 -9.56 -21.20 -21.03
N LYS A 380 -10.12 -22.35 -20.66
CA LYS A 380 -10.96 -23.17 -21.51
C LYS A 380 -12.16 -23.71 -20.76
N ASN A 381 -13.31 -23.73 -21.45
CA ASN A 381 -14.59 -24.21 -20.90
C ASN A 381 -15.02 -23.43 -19.64
N LEU A 382 -14.80 -22.11 -19.64
CA LEU A 382 -15.22 -21.23 -18.57
C LEU A 382 -16.75 -21.03 -18.59
N GLU A 383 -17.32 -20.78 -17.41
CA GLU A 383 -18.72 -20.36 -17.25
C GLU A 383 -18.81 -18.83 -16.98
N ALA A 384 -17.77 -18.25 -16.40
CA ALA A 384 -17.66 -16.81 -16.20
C ALA A 384 -16.19 -16.35 -16.23
N VAL A 385 -15.99 -15.07 -16.52
CA VAL A 385 -14.72 -14.36 -16.37
C VAL A 385 -14.94 -13.19 -15.42
N VAL A 386 -14.11 -13.06 -14.39
CA VAL A 386 -14.10 -11.91 -13.45
C VAL A 386 -12.89 -11.06 -13.76
N LEU A 387 -13.08 -9.82 -14.20
CA LEU A 387 -12.02 -8.82 -14.28
C LEU A 387 -11.91 -8.13 -12.92
N ALA A 388 -10.99 -8.59 -12.08
CA ALA A 388 -10.78 -8.10 -10.72
C ALA A 388 -9.84 -6.91 -10.67
N VAL A 389 -8.76 -6.93 -11.49
CA VAL A 389 -7.77 -5.84 -11.59
C VAL A 389 -7.56 -5.47 -13.06
N SER A 390 -7.68 -4.18 -13.38
CA SER A 390 -7.68 -3.65 -14.73
C SER A 390 -6.27 -3.30 -15.24
N HIS A 391 -5.42 -4.31 -15.42
CA HIS A 391 -4.09 -4.12 -15.99
C HIS A 391 -4.14 -3.61 -17.43
N ASP A 392 -3.26 -2.67 -17.79
CA ASP A 392 -3.17 -2.15 -19.17
C ASP A 392 -2.92 -3.26 -20.20
N LYS A 393 -2.20 -4.31 -19.85
CA LYS A 393 -1.97 -5.47 -20.72
C LYS A 393 -3.25 -6.21 -21.12
N TYR A 394 -4.35 -6.04 -20.39
CA TYR A 394 -5.62 -6.63 -20.75
C TYR A 394 -6.38 -5.84 -21.82
N LYS A 395 -5.94 -4.61 -22.14
CA LYS A 395 -6.49 -3.81 -23.26
C LYS A 395 -6.21 -4.44 -24.63
N ASP A 396 -5.18 -5.32 -24.69
CA ASP A 396 -4.85 -6.05 -25.91
C ASP A 396 -5.74 -7.29 -26.15
N LEU A 397 -6.60 -7.65 -25.19
CA LEU A 397 -7.54 -8.76 -25.30
C LEU A 397 -8.80 -8.31 -26.06
N ASP A 398 -8.99 -8.84 -27.25
CA ASP A 398 -10.24 -8.65 -27.99
C ASP A 398 -11.37 -9.54 -27.43
N LEU A 399 -12.61 -9.12 -27.65
CA LEU A 399 -13.80 -9.82 -27.14
C LEU A 399 -14.00 -11.19 -27.78
N ASP A 400 -13.55 -11.42 -29.01
CA ASP A 400 -13.65 -12.74 -29.66
C ASP A 400 -12.71 -13.74 -29.01
N THR A 401 -11.50 -13.32 -28.66
CA THR A 401 -10.56 -14.11 -27.87
C THR A 401 -11.18 -14.47 -26.52
N ILE A 402 -11.73 -13.51 -25.79
CA ILE A 402 -12.39 -13.77 -24.50
C ILE A 402 -13.57 -14.74 -24.67
N LYS A 403 -14.40 -14.55 -25.69
CA LYS A 403 -15.53 -15.47 -25.99
C LYS A 403 -15.05 -16.90 -26.24
N SER A 404 -13.90 -17.08 -26.84
CA SER A 404 -13.35 -18.42 -27.14
C SER A 404 -13.01 -19.23 -25.88
N TRP A 405 -12.85 -18.59 -24.74
CA TRP A 405 -12.56 -19.26 -23.47
C TRP A 405 -13.78 -19.96 -22.87
N PHE A 406 -14.99 -19.52 -23.25
CA PHE A 406 -16.23 -20.04 -22.67
C PHE A 406 -16.61 -21.42 -23.22
N ARG A 407 -17.22 -22.27 -22.39
CA ARG A 407 -17.82 -23.53 -22.80
C ARG A 407 -18.95 -23.31 -23.83
N ASN A 408 -19.73 -22.27 -23.61
CA ASN A 408 -20.77 -21.81 -24.51
C ASN A 408 -20.58 -20.34 -24.83
N PRO A 409 -19.96 -19.97 -25.95
CA PRO A 409 -19.71 -18.57 -26.33
C PRO A 409 -20.99 -17.70 -26.42
N ASP A 410 -22.15 -18.31 -26.70
CA ASP A 410 -23.44 -17.60 -26.77
C ASP A 410 -23.99 -17.26 -25.37
N ASN A 411 -23.44 -17.86 -24.32
CA ASN A 411 -23.78 -17.58 -22.92
C ASN A 411 -22.61 -17.02 -22.14
N ALA A 412 -21.63 -16.42 -22.83
CA ALA A 412 -20.46 -15.80 -22.19
C ALA A 412 -20.88 -14.78 -21.14
N LEU A 413 -20.21 -14.80 -19.98
CA LEU A 413 -20.48 -13.91 -18.84
C LEU A 413 -19.21 -13.25 -18.35
N ILE A 414 -19.19 -11.92 -18.35
CA ILE A 414 -18.12 -11.10 -17.77
C ILE A 414 -18.62 -10.36 -16.52
N ILE A 415 -17.90 -10.50 -15.44
CA ILE A 415 -18.06 -9.73 -14.19
C ILE A 415 -16.94 -8.68 -14.16
N ASP A 416 -17.29 -7.47 -14.49
CA ASP A 416 -16.33 -6.36 -14.63
C ASP A 416 -16.31 -5.49 -13.37
N VAL A 417 -15.41 -5.80 -12.44
CA VAL A 417 -15.29 -5.09 -11.16
C VAL A 417 -14.81 -3.65 -11.34
N LYS A 418 -14.14 -3.35 -12.45
CA LYS A 418 -13.46 -2.07 -12.67
C LYS A 418 -14.10 -1.22 -13.75
N CYS A 419 -15.20 -1.64 -14.34
CA CYS A 419 -15.82 -0.99 -15.51
C CYS A 419 -14.78 -0.76 -16.64
N PHE A 420 -14.00 -1.81 -16.92
CA PHE A 420 -12.89 -1.78 -17.87
C PHE A 420 -13.35 -1.88 -19.32
N PHE A 421 -14.37 -2.74 -19.56
CA PHE A 421 -14.92 -2.93 -20.88
C PHE A 421 -16.01 -1.90 -21.20
N ASP A 422 -16.10 -1.49 -22.47
CA ASP A 422 -17.23 -0.68 -22.92
C ASP A 422 -18.52 -1.53 -22.93
N ARG A 423 -19.55 -1.03 -22.27
CA ARG A 423 -20.83 -1.72 -22.14
C ARG A 423 -21.48 -2.04 -23.46
N LYS A 424 -21.43 -1.08 -24.42
CA LYS A 424 -22.07 -1.27 -25.74
C LYS A 424 -21.33 -2.31 -26.56
N GLU A 425 -20.00 -2.33 -26.48
CA GLU A 425 -19.19 -3.36 -27.14
C GLU A 425 -19.51 -4.76 -26.62
N LEU A 426 -19.70 -4.93 -25.29
CA LEU A 426 -20.13 -6.20 -24.69
C LEU A 426 -21.53 -6.60 -25.18
N GLU A 427 -22.49 -5.67 -25.19
CA GLU A 427 -23.86 -5.89 -25.66
C GLU A 427 -23.89 -6.25 -27.16
N GLU A 428 -23.14 -5.57 -28.01
CA GLU A 428 -23.01 -5.84 -29.46
C GLU A 428 -22.34 -7.19 -29.72
N ALA A 429 -21.38 -7.59 -28.92
CA ALA A 429 -20.75 -8.91 -28.96
C ALA A 429 -21.64 -10.03 -28.40
N GLY A 430 -22.82 -9.72 -27.83
CA GLY A 430 -23.72 -10.67 -27.21
C GLY A 430 -23.15 -11.30 -25.93
N ILE A 431 -22.31 -10.57 -25.20
CA ILE A 431 -21.70 -11.02 -23.93
C ILE A 431 -22.57 -10.51 -22.78
N ARG A 432 -23.05 -11.43 -21.96
CA ARG A 432 -23.70 -11.10 -20.69
C ARG A 432 -22.67 -10.47 -19.77
N HIS A 433 -23.05 -9.40 -19.11
CA HIS A 433 -22.12 -8.72 -18.20
C HIS A 433 -22.80 -8.18 -16.95
N TRP A 434 -22.02 -8.03 -15.93
CA TRP A 434 -22.34 -7.27 -14.72
C TRP A 434 -21.13 -6.41 -14.36
N ARG A 435 -21.35 -5.21 -13.85
CA ARG A 435 -20.28 -4.32 -13.38
C ARG A 435 -20.61 -3.73 -12.01
N LEU A 436 -19.54 -3.51 -11.21
CA LEU A 436 -19.65 -3.04 -9.82
C LEU A 436 -20.04 -1.55 -9.74
#